data_a458588bc19fe92577fc86eff4eeaf68
#
_entry.id   a458588bc19fe92577fc86eff4eeaf68
#
_cell.length_a   1.000
_cell.length_b   1.000
_cell.length_c   1.000
_cell.angle_alpha   90.00
_cell.angle_beta   90.00
_cell.angle_gamma   90.00
#
_symmetry.space_group_name_H-M   'P 1'
#
loop_
_entity.id
_entity.type
_entity.pdbx_description
1 polymer ?
#
loop_
_entity_poly.entity_id
_entity_poly.type
_entity_poly.pdbx_seq_one_letter_code
_entity_poly.pdbx_strand_id
1 'polypeptide(L)'
;DYAPDYLLCCNYICHLAVFKRALYEQLGGERPECDGSQDHDLFLRLIEQTGGAAHLPQVLYYWRVHAGSTSGGTDAKPYVAAAAKKALADHLSRTGRTGTVEDGLFPSTYRVKWDIEGDPKVSILIPNKDHTDDLEKCLYSIWSKTEWDNFEVIVIENNSTDPATFAYYETLPSRFADCRVVYYKGAFNFSAINNFGATFAEGEHLLLLNNDIEVLSFDFLRELLSYSQRPDVGAVGAKLYYPDDTIQHAGVLMGINGSAGHSHKSYPRTAVGDMYRLVTTQNYMAVTGACLMTKASLYRAFGGLDEEKFAVAYNDVDYCLKLWQKGLLNVYTPRAEAYHYESKSRGLDTLSENAKRYEREKANFYAKYQQYIDNYDPYYNPHFNNLFENFGLK
;
A
#
# COMPACT_ATOMS: atom_id res chain seq x y z
N ASP A 1 -0.61 -3.74 -16.04
CA ASP A 1 -1.09 -5.12 -16.10
C ASP A 1 -2.24 -5.34 -15.12
N TYR A 2 -2.59 -6.61 -14.92
CA TYR A 2 -3.69 -6.97 -14.01
C TYR A 2 -3.37 -6.59 -12.56
N ALA A 3 -4.27 -5.80 -11.96
CA ALA A 3 -4.22 -5.34 -10.59
C ALA A 3 -5.54 -5.73 -9.90
N PRO A 4 -5.59 -6.85 -9.16
CA PRO A 4 -6.84 -7.42 -8.64
C PRO A 4 -7.59 -6.48 -7.70
N ASP A 5 -6.90 -5.82 -6.76
CA ASP A 5 -7.56 -4.90 -5.82
C ASP A 5 -8.11 -3.66 -6.51
N TYR A 6 -7.43 -3.17 -7.54
CA TYR A 6 -7.92 -2.06 -8.33
C TYR A 6 -9.17 -2.45 -9.16
N LEU A 7 -9.20 -3.67 -9.69
CA LEU A 7 -10.39 -4.16 -10.43
C LEU A 7 -11.62 -4.28 -9.52
N LEU A 8 -11.43 -4.56 -8.23
CA LEU A 8 -12.52 -4.54 -7.25
C LEU A 8 -12.98 -3.12 -6.92
N CYS A 9 -12.18 -2.10 -7.20
CA CYS A 9 -12.55 -0.71 -6.97
C CYS A 9 -13.17 -0.02 -8.17
N CYS A 10 -12.79 -0.38 -9.39
CA CYS A 10 -13.38 0.12 -10.62
C CYS A 10 -13.04 -0.79 -11.80
N ASN A 11 -13.91 -0.82 -12.81
CA ASN A 11 -13.62 -1.54 -14.05
C ASN A 11 -12.64 -0.74 -14.92
N TYR A 12 -11.33 -0.92 -14.69
CA TYR A 12 -10.28 -0.25 -15.46
C TYR A 12 -9.89 -0.99 -16.74
N ILE A 13 -10.33 -2.26 -16.95
CA ILE A 13 -10.02 -3.05 -18.15
C ILE A 13 -10.68 -2.45 -19.39
N CYS A 14 -11.90 -1.94 -19.24
CA CYS A 14 -12.66 -1.21 -20.27
C CYS A 14 -12.64 -1.89 -21.67
N HIS A 15 -12.26 -1.14 -22.71
CA HIS A 15 -12.22 -1.54 -24.12
C HIS A 15 -10.79 -1.47 -24.65
N LEU A 16 -10.32 -2.36 -25.46
CA LEU A 16 -10.96 -3.55 -26.04
C LEU A 16 -10.56 -4.79 -25.23
N ALA A 17 -11.50 -5.61 -24.82
CA ALA A 17 -11.23 -6.90 -24.17
C ALA A 17 -11.42 -8.06 -25.18
N VAL A 18 -10.47 -9.00 -25.20
CA VAL A 18 -10.51 -10.20 -26.05
C VAL A 18 -10.41 -11.44 -25.18
N PHE A 19 -11.30 -12.38 -25.35
CA PHE A 19 -11.34 -13.64 -24.61
C PHE A 19 -11.75 -14.82 -25.50
N LYS A 20 -11.43 -16.04 -25.06
CA LYS A 20 -11.79 -17.25 -25.79
C LYS A 20 -13.31 -17.45 -25.78
N ARG A 21 -13.92 -17.63 -26.96
CA ARG A 21 -15.36 -17.88 -27.09
C ARG A 21 -15.83 -19.06 -26.24
N ALA A 22 -15.08 -20.17 -26.23
CA ALA A 22 -15.44 -21.34 -25.44
C ALA A 22 -15.54 -21.03 -23.93
N LEU A 23 -14.67 -20.16 -23.40
CA LEU A 23 -14.75 -19.73 -21.99
C LEU A 23 -15.96 -18.86 -21.73
N TYR A 24 -16.28 -17.94 -22.64
CA TYR A 24 -17.49 -17.11 -22.56
C TYR A 24 -18.76 -17.98 -22.53
N GLU A 25 -18.83 -18.99 -23.44
CA GLU A 25 -19.97 -19.91 -23.50
C GLU A 25 -20.05 -20.81 -22.24
N GLN A 26 -18.92 -21.28 -21.73
CA GLN A 26 -18.84 -22.05 -20.47
C GLN A 26 -19.36 -21.27 -19.28
N LEU A 27 -19.08 -19.96 -19.22
CA LEU A 27 -19.50 -19.05 -18.14
C LEU A 27 -20.96 -18.58 -18.31
N GLY A 28 -21.64 -18.95 -19.38
CA GLY A 28 -23.04 -18.59 -19.65
C GLY A 28 -23.22 -17.17 -20.20
N GLY A 29 -22.15 -16.53 -20.68
CA GLY A 29 -22.19 -15.20 -21.28
C GLY A 29 -22.41 -14.07 -20.30
N GLU A 30 -22.97 -12.95 -20.75
CA GLU A 30 -23.37 -11.81 -19.93
C GLU A 30 -24.62 -12.13 -19.11
N ARG A 31 -24.70 -11.55 -17.92
CA ARG A 31 -25.81 -11.77 -16.99
C ARG A 31 -26.75 -10.55 -16.98
N PRO A 32 -28.06 -10.73 -17.30
CA PRO A 32 -29.03 -9.62 -17.32
C PRO A 32 -29.16 -8.89 -15.98
N GLU A 33 -28.96 -9.59 -14.86
CA GLU A 33 -29.00 -8.99 -13.52
C GLU A 33 -27.83 -8.04 -13.24
N CYS A 34 -26.83 -8.02 -14.13
CA CYS A 34 -25.68 -7.11 -14.08
C CYS A 34 -25.74 -6.04 -15.20
N ASP A 35 -26.91 -5.84 -15.84
CA ASP A 35 -27.04 -4.81 -16.88
C ASP A 35 -26.57 -3.44 -16.42
N GLY A 36 -25.74 -2.81 -17.26
CA GLY A 36 -25.04 -1.55 -16.96
C GLY A 36 -23.65 -1.73 -16.35
N SER A 37 -23.30 -2.94 -15.87
CA SER A 37 -21.98 -3.35 -15.40
C SER A 37 -21.68 -4.81 -15.81
N GLN A 38 -22.29 -5.26 -16.92
CA GLN A 38 -22.19 -6.63 -17.42
C GLN A 38 -20.77 -7.00 -17.83
N ASP A 39 -20.00 -6.04 -18.32
CA ASP A 39 -18.57 -6.19 -18.67
C ASP A 39 -17.71 -6.41 -17.42
N HIS A 40 -17.96 -5.65 -16.35
CA HIS A 40 -17.25 -5.83 -15.08
C HIS A 40 -17.51 -7.22 -14.49
N ASP A 41 -18.76 -7.66 -14.45
CA ASP A 41 -19.14 -9.01 -14.02
C ASP A 41 -18.47 -10.09 -14.88
N LEU A 42 -18.51 -9.92 -16.20
CA LEU A 42 -17.90 -10.88 -17.12
C LEU A 42 -16.38 -10.97 -16.91
N PHE A 43 -15.69 -9.83 -16.75
CA PHE A 43 -14.24 -9.83 -16.53
C PHE A 43 -13.87 -10.51 -15.22
N LEU A 44 -14.62 -10.26 -14.14
CA LEU A 44 -14.38 -10.95 -12.87
C LEU A 44 -14.51 -12.47 -13.04
N ARG A 45 -15.58 -12.96 -13.69
CA ARG A 45 -15.79 -14.40 -13.93
C ARG A 45 -14.73 -15.03 -14.86
N LEU A 46 -14.29 -14.30 -15.88
CA LEU A 46 -13.20 -14.74 -16.76
C LEU A 46 -11.90 -14.88 -15.97
N ILE A 47 -11.56 -13.88 -15.15
CA ILE A 47 -10.34 -13.85 -14.35
C ILE A 47 -10.34 -14.92 -13.26
N GLU A 48 -11.48 -15.25 -12.67
CA GLU A 48 -11.63 -16.37 -11.74
C GLU A 48 -11.17 -17.71 -12.34
N GLN A 49 -11.30 -17.88 -13.67
CA GLN A 49 -10.88 -19.09 -14.38
C GLN A 49 -9.44 -19.02 -14.93
N THR A 50 -8.98 -17.82 -15.26
CA THR A 50 -7.66 -17.64 -15.91
C THR A 50 -6.55 -17.25 -14.94
N GLY A 51 -6.90 -16.79 -13.72
CA GLY A 51 -5.98 -16.26 -12.75
C GLY A 51 -5.46 -14.85 -13.06
N GLY A 52 -5.92 -14.21 -14.14
CA GLY A 52 -5.51 -12.86 -14.50
C GLY A 52 -5.85 -12.49 -15.94
N ALA A 53 -5.40 -11.32 -16.36
CA ALA A 53 -5.57 -10.79 -17.72
C ALA A 53 -4.21 -10.31 -18.27
N ALA A 54 -3.91 -10.65 -19.53
CA ALA A 54 -2.76 -10.10 -20.22
C ALA A 54 -3.08 -8.69 -20.76
N HIS A 55 -2.14 -7.78 -20.65
CA HIS A 55 -2.25 -6.42 -21.15
C HIS A 55 -1.38 -6.21 -22.39
N LEU A 56 -1.95 -5.62 -23.42
CA LEU A 56 -1.22 -5.16 -24.60
C LEU A 56 -1.07 -3.63 -24.50
N PRO A 57 0.10 -3.11 -24.12
CA PRO A 57 0.32 -1.68 -23.89
C PRO A 57 0.50 -0.93 -25.22
N GLN A 58 -0.52 -0.93 -26.04
CA GLN A 58 -0.54 -0.29 -27.36
C GLN A 58 -1.86 0.44 -27.56
N VAL A 59 -1.85 1.54 -28.30
CA VAL A 59 -3.07 2.24 -28.72
C VAL A 59 -3.68 1.50 -29.90
N LEU A 60 -4.63 0.63 -29.62
CA LEU A 60 -5.26 -0.26 -30.61
C LEU A 60 -6.69 0.15 -30.97
N TYR A 61 -7.24 1.15 -30.29
CA TYR A 61 -8.65 1.47 -30.37
C TYR A 61 -8.90 2.96 -30.11
N TYR A 62 -9.90 3.53 -30.83
CA TYR A 62 -10.37 4.89 -30.64
C TYR A 62 -11.83 4.87 -30.19
N TRP A 63 -12.12 5.42 -29.04
CA TRP A 63 -13.48 5.57 -28.56
C TRP A 63 -14.11 6.86 -29.07
N ARG A 64 -15.17 6.74 -29.88
CA ARG A 64 -15.92 7.89 -30.40
C ARG A 64 -16.79 8.49 -29.29
N VAL A 65 -16.49 9.68 -28.87
CA VAL A 65 -17.33 10.47 -27.96
C VAL A 65 -18.40 11.19 -28.76
N HIS A 66 -19.67 11.09 -28.34
CA HIS A 66 -20.78 11.84 -28.90
C HIS A 66 -21.78 12.21 -27.79
N ALA A 67 -22.70 13.18 -28.08
CA ALA A 67 -23.63 13.74 -27.08
C ALA A 67 -24.57 12.73 -26.38
N GLY A 68 -24.78 11.55 -26.98
CA GLY A 68 -25.55 10.44 -26.38
C GLY A 68 -24.68 9.35 -25.76
N SER A 69 -23.35 9.58 -25.64
CA SER A 69 -22.44 8.62 -25.03
C SER A 69 -22.54 8.65 -23.51
N THR A 70 -22.55 7.47 -22.87
CA THR A 70 -22.50 7.33 -21.40
C THR A 70 -21.22 7.89 -20.80
N SER A 71 -20.18 8.13 -21.60
CA SER A 71 -18.90 8.72 -21.18
C SER A 71 -18.96 10.24 -20.92
N GLY A 72 -20.05 10.90 -21.32
CA GLY A 72 -20.21 12.37 -21.19
C GLY A 72 -21.11 12.83 -20.05
N GLY A 73 -21.70 11.94 -19.26
CA GLY A 73 -22.72 12.28 -18.27
C GLY A 73 -22.40 11.78 -16.86
N THR A 74 -22.46 12.69 -15.91
CA THR A 74 -22.31 12.44 -14.45
C THR A 74 -23.53 11.77 -13.81
N ASP A 75 -24.60 11.55 -14.56
CA ASP A 75 -25.81 10.84 -14.09
C ASP A 75 -25.59 9.32 -14.22
N ALA A 76 -24.70 8.77 -13.37
CA ALA A 76 -24.65 7.33 -13.18
C ALA A 76 -26.04 6.87 -12.74
N LYS A 77 -26.74 6.19 -13.65
CA LYS A 77 -28.09 5.68 -13.36
C LYS A 77 -27.97 4.77 -12.13
N PRO A 78 -28.81 4.92 -11.09
CA PRO A 78 -28.70 4.16 -9.84
C PRO A 78 -28.58 2.65 -10.02
N TYR A 79 -29.17 2.10 -11.10
CA TYR A 79 -29.10 0.67 -11.42
C TYR A 79 -27.70 0.20 -11.78
N VAL A 80 -26.84 1.05 -12.39
CA VAL A 80 -25.47 0.70 -12.78
C VAL A 80 -24.62 0.42 -11.53
N ALA A 81 -24.71 1.30 -10.51
CA ALA A 81 -24.00 1.09 -9.25
C ALA A 81 -24.51 -0.17 -8.51
N ALA A 82 -25.82 -0.43 -8.53
CA ALA A 82 -26.37 -1.63 -7.93
C ALA A 82 -25.89 -2.91 -8.65
N ALA A 83 -25.87 -2.90 -10.00
CA ALA A 83 -25.38 -4.01 -10.81
C ALA A 83 -23.90 -4.29 -10.56
N ALA A 84 -23.06 -3.24 -10.48
CA ALA A 84 -21.63 -3.39 -10.18
C ALA A 84 -21.40 -3.94 -8.77
N LYS A 85 -22.09 -3.41 -7.75
CA LYS A 85 -21.98 -3.94 -6.37
C LYS A 85 -22.45 -5.40 -6.30
N LYS A 86 -23.50 -5.76 -7.05
CA LYS A 86 -23.92 -7.17 -7.17
C LYS A 86 -22.83 -8.04 -7.81
N ALA A 87 -22.25 -7.59 -8.92
CA ALA A 87 -21.17 -8.31 -9.60
C ALA A 87 -19.97 -8.57 -8.67
N LEU A 88 -19.57 -7.54 -7.91
CA LEU A 88 -18.50 -7.63 -6.91
C LEU A 88 -18.87 -8.56 -5.75
N ALA A 89 -20.07 -8.45 -5.18
CA ALA A 89 -20.52 -9.33 -4.10
C ALA A 89 -20.59 -10.80 -4.55
N ASP A 90 -21.10 -11.06 -5.76
CA ASP A 90 -21.12 -12.40 -6.35
C ASP A 90 -19.69 -12.94 -6.58
N HIS A 91 -18.75 -12.07 -6.99
CA HIS A 91 -17.34 -12.42 -7.11
C HIS A 91 -16.73 -12.84 -5.77
N LEU A 92 -16.96 -12.06 -4.71
CA LEU A 92 -16.50 -12.43 -3.36
C LEU A 92 -17.05 -13.79 -2.95
N SER A 93 -18.36 -14.01 -3.14
CA SER A 93 -18.99 -15.28 -2.81
C SER A 93 -18.40 -16.46 -3.60
N ARG A 94 -18.22 -16.33 -4.93
CA ARG A 94 -17.65 -17.40 -5.78
C ARG A 94 -16.19 -17.72 -5.44
N THR A 95 -15.43 -16.72 -4.97
CA THR A 95 -14.02 -16.88 -4.59
C THR A 95 -13.83 -17.25 -3.12
N GLY A 96 -14.92 -17.42 -2.35
CA GLY A 96 -14.89 -17.75 -0.94
C GLY A 96 -14.27 -16.64 -0.06
N ARG A 97 -14.33 -15.39 -0.52
CA ARG A 97 -13.84 -14.22 0.20
C ARG A 97 -14.97 -13.53 0.95
N THR A 98 -14.69 -13.05 2.17
CA THR A 98 -15.68 -12.38 3.02
C THR A 98 -15.43 -10.88 3.10
N GLY A 99 -16.49 -10.10 2.94
CA GLY A 99 -16.44 -8.66 2.99
C GLY A 99 -17.71 -8.02 2.45
N THR A 100 -17.87 -6.73 2.69
CA THR A 100 -19.01 -5.94 2.23
C THR A 100 -18.59 -5.00 1.10
N VAL A 101 -19.36 -4.95 0.03
CA VAL A 101 -19.14 -4.03 -1.09
C VAL A 101 -19.90 -2.72 -0.84
N GLU A 102 -19.17 -1.64 -0.74
CA GLU A 102 -19.66 -0.29 -0.51
C GLU A 102 -19.42 0.59 -1.75
N ASP A 103 -20.13 1.73 -1.82
CA ASP A 103 -19.80 2.77 -2.80
C ASP A 103 -18.45 3.39 -2.46
N GLY A 104 -17.66 3.69 -3.49
CA GLY A 104 -16.43 4.46 -3.35
C GLY A 104 -16.70 5.96 -3.15
N LEU A 105 -15.63 6.76 -3.17
CA LEU A 105 -15.73 8.21 -3.00
C LEU A 105 -16.28 8.93 -4.24
N PHE A 106 -16.24 8.27 -5.40
CA PHE A 106 -16.67 8.84 -6.68
C PHE A 106 -17.63 7.89 -7.41
N PRO A 107 -18.47 8.40 -8.30
CA PRO A 107 -19.32 7.55 -9.13
C PRO A 107 -18.53 6.48 -9.87
N SER A 108 -19.08 5.28 -9.97
CA SER A 108 -18.45 4.10 -10.60
C SER A 108 -17.15 3.63 -9.93
N THR A 109 -16.91 4.05 -8.68
CA THR A 109 -15.88 3.46 -7.83
C THR A 109 -16.52 2.73 -6.65
N TYR A 110 -15.84 1.68 -6.17
CA TYR A 110 -16.33 0.79 -5.12
C TYR A 110 -15.24 0.54 -4.10
N ARG A 111 -15.63 0.08 -2.92
CA ARG A 111 -14.75 -0.40 -1.87
C ARG A 111 -15.20 -1.79 -1.43
N VAL A 112 -14.27 -2.69 -1.30
CA VAL A 112 -14.50 -3.92 -0.54
C VAL A 112 -13.98 -3.69 0.89
N LYS A 113 -14.90 -3.66 1.84
CA LYS A 113 -14.55 -3.68 3.27
C LYS A 113 -14.42 -5.14 3.69
N TRP A 114 -13.17 -5.60 3.79
CA TRP A 114 -12.88 -6.99 4.14
C TRP A 114 -13.23 -7.29 5.59
N ASP A 115 -13.83 -8.43 5.83
CA ASP A 115 -14.02 -8.93 7.19
C ASP A 115 -12.67 -9.40 7.75
N ILE A 116 -12.45 -9.17 9.03
CA ILE A 116 -11.28 -9.69 9.73
C ILE A 116 -11.68 -10.98 10.42
N GLU A 117 -10.93 -12.05 10.15
CA GLU A 117 -11.15 -13.35 10.78
C GLU A 117 -10.45 -13.42 12.14
N GLY A 118 -11.18 -13.78 13.18
CA GLY A 118 -10.64 -13.87 14.52
C GLY A 118 -10.30 -12.51 15.15
N ASP A 119 -9.28 -12.51 16.00
CA ASP A 119 -8.78 -11.34 16.71
C ASP A 119 -7.24 -11.30 16.64
N PRO A 120 -6.64 -11.20 15.43
CA PRO A 120 -5.19 -11.25 15.28
C PRO A 120 -4.49 -10.05 15.91
N LYS A 121 -3.46 -10.32 16.72
CA LYS A 121 -2.67 -9.29 17.38
C LYS A 121 -1.73 -8.60 16.40
N VAL A 122 -1.65 -7.27 16.48
CA VAL A 122 -0.72 -6.45 15.71
C VAL A 122 0.40 -5.95 16.61
N SER A 123 1.67 -6.20 16.23
CA SER A 123 2.84 -5.58 16.87
C SER A 123 3.30 -4.38 16.06
N ILE A 124 3.22 -3.19 16.64
CA ILE A 124 3.68 -1.93 16.04
C ILE A 124 5.12 -1.69 16.47
N LEU A 125 6.02 -1.65 15.50
CA LEU A 125 7.46 -1.45 15.71
C LEU A 125 7.82 0.00 15.39
N ILE A 126 8.29 0.75 16.40
CA ILE A 126 8.60 2.18 16.28
C ILE A 126 10.06 2.43 16.66
N PRO A 127 11.00 2.50 15.69
CA PRO A 127 12.35 2.97 15.94
C PRO A 127 12.32 4.40 16.50
N ASN A 128 13.07 4.65 17.59
CA ASN A 128 13.13 5.99 18.17
C ASN A 128 14.55 6.33 18.61
N LYS A 129 14.91 7.60 18.45
CA LYS A 129 16.09 8.22 19.04
C LYS A 129 15.77 9.65 19.39
N ASP A 130 15.84 9.99 20.69
CA ASP A 130 15.46 11.33 21.16
C ASP A 130 14.04 11.73 20.65
N HIS A 131 13.76 12.98 20.30
CA HIS A 131 12.51 13.44 19.66
C HIS A 131 11.22 12.92 20.34
N THR A 132 11.15 13.05 21.67
CA THR A 132 10.00 12.56 22.46
C THR A 132 8.68 13.19 22.09
N ASP A 133 8.67 14.45 21.62
CA ASP A 133 7.45 15.14 21.18
C ASP A 133 6.83 14.49 19.92
N ASP A 134 7.67 14.04 18.97
CA ASP A 134 7.19 13.34 17.78
C ASP A 134 6.69 11.94 18.15
N LEU A 135 7.42 11.21 19.01
CA LEU A 135 6.99 9.92 19.53
C LEU A 135 5.68 10.03 20.31
N GLU A 136 5.54 11.04 21.18
CA GLU A 136 4.31 11.31 21.92
C GLU A 136 3.10 11.49 20.98
N LYS A 137 3.26 12.32 19.95
CA LYS A 137 2.22 12.57 18.95
C LYS A 137 1.86 11.28 18.20
N CYS A 138 2.86 10.49 17.79
CA CYS A 138 2.67 9.21 17.13
C CYS A 138 1.85 8.25 18.02
N LEU A 139 2.29 8.02 19.25
CA LEU A 139 1.62 7.13 20.20
C LEU A 139 0.19 7.60 20.48
N TYR A 140 0.00 8.89 20.82
CA TYR A 140 -1.32 9.43 21.10
C TYR A 140 -2.27 9.26 19.90
N SER A 141 -1.77 9.49 18.67
CA SER A 141 -2.59 9.35 17.47
C SER A 141 -3.01 7.89 17.23
N ILE A 142 -2.16 6.92 17.53
CA ILE A 142 -2.49 5.49 17.44
C ILE A 142 -3.64 5.16 18.39
N TRP A 143 -3.50 5.44 19.68
CA TRP A 143 -4.53 5.10 20.67
C TRP A 143 -5.84 5.88 20.49
N SER A 144 -5.79 7.09 19.96
CA SER A 144 -7.00 7.92 19.75
C SER A 144 -7.73 7.64 18.43
N LYS A 145 -7.09 6.96 17.47
CA LYS A 145 -7.60 6.80 16.11
C LYS A 145 -7.75 5.34 15.67
N THR A 146 -7.47 4.37 16.52
CA THR A 146 -7.68 2.97 16.15
C THR A 146 -8.93 2.40 16.84
N GLU A 147 -9.74 1.67 16.07
CA GLU A 147 -10.86 0.87 16.56
C GLU A 147 -10.47 -0.59 16.81
N TRP A 148 -9.21 -0.96 16.52
CA TRP A 148 -8.69 -2.31 16.75
C TRP A 148 -7.94 -2.35 18.06
N ASP A 149 -8.42 -3.12 19.04
CA ASP A 149 -7.90 -3.11 20.41
C ASP A 149 -6.76 -4.11 20.64
N ASN A 150 -6.67 -5.18 19.82
CA ASN A 150 -5.67 -6.22 20.01
C ASN A 150 -4.34 -5.86 19.32
N PHE A 151 -3.60 -4.94 19.93
CA PHE A 151 -2.26 -4.55 19.48
C PHE A 151 -1.32 -4.28 20.64
N GLU A 152 -0.03 -4.31 20.36
CA GLU A 152 1.05 -3.86 21.21
C GLU A 152 1.95 -2.88 20.47
N VAL A 153 2.64 -2.03 21.22
CA VAL A 153 3.66 -1.12 20.67
C VAL A 153 5.03 -1.44 21.27
N ILE A 154 6.00 -1.62 20.41
CA ILE A 154 7.40 -1.84 20.75
C ILE A 154 8.19 -0.63 20.26
N VAL A 155 8.52 0.28 21.18
CA VAL A 155 9.44 1.39 20.92
C VAL A 155 10.86 0.84 20.94
N ILE A 156 11.60 1.03 19.85
CA ILE A 156 12.95 0.49 19.71
C ILE A 156 13.93 1.66 19.86
N GLU A 157 14.45 1.81 21.08
CA GLU A 157 15.42 2.83 21.43
C GLU A 157 16.77 2.58 20.74
N ASN A 158 17.29 3.59 20.02
CA ASN A 158 18.61 3.50 19.37
C ASN A 158 19.51 4.70 19.69
N ASN A 159 20.27 4.58 20.77
CA ASN A 159 21.33 5.51 21.15
C ASN A 159 20.86 6.97 21.35
N SER A 160 19.75 7.17 22.05
CA SER A 160 19.32 8.49 22.54
C SER A 160 20.38 9.07 23.47
N THR A 161 20.52 10.38 23.45
CA THR A 161 21.51 11.13 24.24
C THR A 161 20.89 12.08 25.26
N ASP A 162 19.61 12.45 25.05
CA ASP A 162 18.87 13.32 25.96
C ASP A 162 18.33 12.50 27.14
N PRO A 163 18.71 12.83 28.40
CA PRO A 163 18.16 12.19 29.60
C PRO A 163 16.62 12.30 29.70
N ALA A 164 16.01 13.35 29.12
CA ALA A 164 14.56 13.52 29.09
C ALA A 164 13.88 12.40 28.31
N THR A 165 14.54 11.84 27.30
CA THR A 165 14.03 10.68 26.52
C THR A 165 13.83 9.47 27.41
N PHE A 166 14.80 9.15 28.26
CA PHE A 166 14.70 7.99 29.16
C PHE A 166 13.66 8.21 30.24
N ALA A 167 13.56 9.42 30.80
CA ALA A 167 12.49 9.78 31.75
C ALA A 167 11.10 9.66 31.11
N TYR A 168 10.98 10.04 29.82
CA TYR A 168 9.74 9.85 29.06
C TYR A 168 9.39 8.36 28.89
N TYR A 169 10.35 7.52 28.54
CA TYR A 169 10.14 6.07 28.37
C TYR A 169 9.61 5.39 29.64
N GLU A 170 10.03 5.83 30.84
CA GLU A 170 9.51 5.32 32.10
C GLU A 170 8.01 5.60 32.29
N THR A 171 7.46 6.62 31.63
CA THR A 171 6.04 6.95 31.70
C THR A 171 5.15 6.12 30.77
N LEU A 172 5.70 5.53 29.71
CA LEU A 172 4.94 4.89 28.64
C LEU A 172 4.01 3.75 29.15
N PRO A 173 4.46 2.81 30.00
CA PRO A 173 3.59 1.70 30.45
C PRO A 173 2.37 2.16 31.26
N SER A 174 2.44 3.32 31.90
CA SER A 174 1.31 3.89 32.67
C SER A 174 0.33 4.69 31.83
N ARG A 175 0.75 5.11 30.63
CA ARG A 175 -0.02 5.97 29.73
C ARG A 175 -0.62 5.23 28.54
N PHE A 176 0.07 4.19 28.09
CA PHE A 176 -0.26 3.44 26.88
C PHE A 176 -0.24 1.95 27.21
N ALA A 177 -1.40 1.30 27.16
CA ALA A 177 -1.52 -0.14 27.41
C ALA A 177 -0.67 -0.94 26.40
N ASP A 178 -0.02 -2.02 26.85
CA ASP A 178 0.82 -2.88 26.01
C ASP A 178 1.92 -2.13 25.21
N CYS A 179 2.43 -1.02 25.77
CA CYS A 179 3.57 -0.28 25.24
C CYS A 179 4.84 -0.60 26.02
N ARG A 180 5.91 -1.02 25.35
CA ARG A 180 7.21 -1.29 25.97
C ARG A 180 8.36 -0.75 25.14
N VAL A 181 9.50 -0.53 25.81
CA VAL A 181 10.74 -0.07 25.18
C VAL A 181 11.76 -1.21 25.16
N VAL A 182 12.40 -1.42 24.02
CA VAL A 182 13.53 -2.35 23.83
C VAL A 182 14.74 -1.57 23.33
N TYR A 183 15.96 -1.97 23.70
CA TYR A 183 17.18 -1.18 23.51
C TYR A 183 18.11 -1.82 22.50
N TYR A 184 18.19 -1.25 21.29
CA TYR A 184 19.15 -1.63 20.26
C TYR A 184 20.42 -0.78 20.38
N LYS A 185 21.56 -1.41 20.68
CA LYS A 185 22.83 -0.72 20.97
C LYS A 185 23.76 -0.60 19.75
N GLY A 186 23.33 -1.08 18.57
CA GLY A 186 24.10 -0.97 17.34
C GLY A 186 24.11 0.46 16.77
N ALA A 187 24.99 0.70 15.78
CA ALA A 187 24.93 1.93 14.99
C ALA A 187 23.58 2.06 14.28
N PHE A 188 23.23 3.29 13.91
CA PHE A 188 21.96 3.52 13.19
C PHE A 188 21.91 2.74 11.87
N ASN A 189 20.96 1.84 11.81
CA ASN A 189 20.62 1.02 10.67
C ASN A 189 19.13 0.68 10.78
N PHE A 190 18.31 1.35 9.98
CA PHE A 190 16.84 1.22 10.08
C PHE A 190 16.39 -0.24 9.93
N SER A 191 17.01 -0.97 9.01
CA SER A 191 16.72 -2.39 8.80
C SER A 191 17.04 -3.24 10.01
N ALA A 192 18.24 -3.10 10.57
CA ALA A 192 18.67 -3.85 11.75
C ALA A 192 17.83 -3.51 12.99
N ILE A 193 17.46 -2.24 13.17
CA ILE A 193 16.62 -1.79 14.29
C ILE A 193 15.23 -2.46 14.21
N ASN A 194 14.60 -2.46 13.03
CA ASN A 194 13.30 -3.11 12.85
C ASN A 194 13.40 -4.64 12.97
N ASN A 195 14.45 -5.26 12.41
CA ASN A 195 14.69 -6.70 12.57
C ASN A 195 14.84 -7.08 14.05
N PHE A 196 15.60 -6.27 14.81
CA PHE A 196 15.73 -6.46 16.25
C PHE A 196 14.39 -6.31 16.97
N GLY A 197 13.62 -5.25 16.70
CA GLY A 197 12.29 -5.04 17.27
C GLY A 197 11.35 -6.20 16.99
N ALA A 198 11.37 -6.74 15.76
CA ALA A 198 10.54 -7.87 15.36
C ALA A 198 10.81 -9.16 16.15
N THR A 199 12.00 -9.29 16.81
CA THR A 199 12.28 -10.44 17.68
C THR A 199 11.49 -10.42 18.99
N PHE A 200 10.97 -9.26 19.40
CA PHE A 200 10.14 -9.08 20.59
C PHE A 200 8.64 -9.11 20.28
N ALA A 201 8.28 -9.11 18.99
CA ALA A 201 6.88 -9.05 18.56
C ALA A 201 6.14 -10.35 18.83
N GLU A 202 4.98 -10.25 19.48
CA GLU A 202 4.07 -11.35 19.77
C GLU A 202 2.93 -11.43 18.76
N GLY A 203 2.67 -10.37 17.99
CA GLY A 203 1.59 -10.27 17.04
C GLY A 203 1.77 -11.18 15.82
N GLU A 204 0.63 -11.57 15.26
CA GLU A 204 0.56 -12.28 13.98
C GLU A 204 0.89 -11.36 12.81
N HIS A 205 0.69 -10.05 13.01
CA HIS A 205 1.02 -9.00 12.05
C HIS A 205 2.00 -8.00 12.64
N LEU A 206 2.95 -7.53 11.82
CA LEU A 206 3.89 -6.47 12.15
C LEU A 206 3.48 -5.21 11.41
N LEU A 207 3.47 -4.07 12.09
CA LEU A 207 3.40 -2.75 11.48
C LEU A 207 4.73 -2.03 11.75
N LEU A 208 5.57 -1.88 10.71
CA LEU A 208 6.70 -0.99 10.75
C LEU A 208 6.16 0.43 10.68
N LEU A 209 6.47 1.28 11.65
CA LEU A 209 5.95 2.64 11.75
C LEU A 209 7.04 3.60 12.21
N ASN A 210 7.24 4.70 11.48
CA ASN A 210 8.16 5.73 11.92
C ASN A 210 7.61 6.49 13.13
N ASN A 211 8.50 6.98 14.01
CA ASN A 211 8.14 7.73 15.21
C ASN A 211 7.55 9.13 14.93
N ASP A 212 7.68 9.61 13.71
CA ASP A 212 7.17 10.91 13.23
C ASP A 212 5.92 10.76 12.33
N ILE A 213 5.18 9.67 12.50
CA ILE A 213 3.84 9.45 11.92
C ILE A 213 2.77 9.97 12.87
N GLU A 214 1.78 10.69 12.32
CA GLU A 214 0.55 11.06 13.02
C GLU A 214 -0.65 10.46 12.29
N VAL A 215 -1.30 9.48 12.90
CA VAL A 215 -2.47 8.79 12.33
C VAL A 215 -3.68 9.73 12.25
N LEU A 216 -4.40 9.71 11.12
CA LEU A 216 -5.55 10.57 10.85
C LEU A 216 -6.88 9.80 10.82
N SER A 217 -6.92 8.61 10.21
CA SER A 217 -8.16 7.84 10.05
C SER A 217 -8.48 7.00 11.30
N PHE A 218 -9.75 6.93 11.69
CA PHE A 218 -10.19 6.21 12.90
C PHE A 218 -10.07 4.70 12.81
N ASP A 219 -10.18 4.13 11.65
CA ASP A 219 -10.09 2.68 11.40
C ASP A 219 -8.70 2.26 10.86
N PHE A 220 -7.67 3.04 11.17
CA PHE A 220 -6.32 2.92 10.60
C PHE A 220 -5.75 1.50 10.67
N LEU A 221 -5.66 0.91 11.88
CA LEU A 221 -5.12 -0.44 12.05
C LEU A 221 -6.03 -1.49 11.42
N ARG A 222 -7.35 -1.35 11.62
CA ARG A 222 -8.35 -2.25 11.05
C ARG A 222 -8.27 -2.28 9.52
N GLU A 223 -8.13 -1.12 8.89
CA GLU A 223 -8.02 -1.03 7.43
C GLU A 223 -6.77 -1.78 6.92
N LEU A 224 -5.59 -1.50 7.49
CA LEU A 224 -4.35 -2.18 7.10
C LEU A 224 -4.43 -3.69 7.35
N LEU A 225 -4.95 -4.10 8.52
CA LEU A 225 -5.09 -5.48 8.93
C LEU A 225 -6.03 -6.26 8.01
N SER A 226 -7.14 -5.64 7.59
CA SER A 226 -8.13 -6.25 6.72
C SER A 226 -7.55 -6.73 5.38
N TYR A 227 -6.54 -6.05 4.85
CA TYR A 227 -5.78 -6.50 3.69
C TYR A 227 -4.63 -7.46 4.08
N SER A 228 -3.89 -7.13 5.14
CA SER A 228 -2.71 -7.91 5.54
C SER A 228 -3.03 -9.37 5.90
N GLN A 229 -4.21 -9.66 6.46
CA GLN A 229 -4.61 -11.02 6.79
C GLN A 229 -4.83 -11.92 5.55
N ARG A 230 -5.15 -11.35 4.41
CA ARG A 230 -5.43 -12.10 3.18
C ARG A 230 -4.22 -12.96 2.78
N PRO A 231 -4.44 -14.23 2.37
CA PRO A 231 -3.34 -15.15 2.04
C PRO A 231 -2.52 -14.72 0.81
N ASP A 232 -3.13 -13.95 -0.09
CA ASP A 232 -2.51 -13.43 -1.32
C ASP A 232 -1.77 -12.10 -1.11
N VAL A 233 -1.81 -11.49 0.09
CA VAL A 233 -1.18 -10.21 0.39
C VAL A 233 0.13 -10.38 1.16
N GLY A 234 1.17 -9.71 0.68
CA GLY A 234 2.50 -9.66 1.28
C GLY A 234 2.69 -8.45 2.19
N ALA A 235 2.46 -7.25 1.66
CA ALA A 235 2.60 -6.00 2.40
C ALA A 235 1.44 -5.04 2.11
N VAL A 236 1.13 -4.19 3.10
CA VAL A 236 0.09 -3.15 2.99
C VAL A 236 0.67 -1.82 3.43
N GLY A 237 0.49 -0.78 2.61
CA GLY A 237 0.90 0.59 2.91
C GLY A 237 -0.28 1.55 3.00
N ALA A 238 -0.12 2.56 3.85
CA ALA A 238 -1.06 3.64 4.05
C ALA A 238 -0.86 4.80 3.06
N LYS A 239 -1.82 5.70 2.95
CA LYS A 239 -1.65 6.99 2.30
C LYS A 239 -0.99 7.96 3.26
N LEU A 240 0.20 8.46 2.89
CA LEU A 240 0.93 9.41 3.72
C LEU A 240 0.94 10.80 3.10
N TYR A 241 0.87 11.80 3.96
CA TYR A 241 0.92 13.21 3.59
C TYR A 241 2.12 13.91 4.23
N TYR A 242 2.64 14.90 3.54
CA TYR A 242 3.50 15.91 4.15
C TYR A 242 2.68 16.85 5.04
N PRO A 243 3.33 17.59 5.97
CA PRO A 243 2.64 18.54 6.85
C PRO A 243 1.91 19.68 6.13
N ASP A 244 2.20 19.90 4.86
CA ASP A 244 1.57 20.91 3.99
C ASP A 244 0.33 20.38 3.23
N ASP A 245 -0.19 19.20 3.61
CA ASP A 245 -1.30 18.52 2.95
C ASP A 245 -1.01 18.11 1.49
N THR A 246 0.25 17.92 1.14
CA THR A 246 0.60 17.27 -0.12
C THR A 246 0.88 15.77 0.08
N ILE A 247 0.66 14.98 -0.96
CA ILE A 247 0.88 13.53 -0.92
C ILE A 247 2.38 13.23 -0.84
N GLN A 248 2.77 12.44 0.15
CA GLN A 248 4.11 11.89 0.27
C GLN A 248 4.19 10.48 -0.32
N HIS A 249 3.21 9.63 0.04
CA HIS A 249 3.16 8.23 -0.41
C HIS A 249 1.74 7.81 -0.80
N ALA A 250 1.67 7.22 -1.99
CA ALA A 250 0.48 6.55 -2.53
C ALA A 250 0.89 5.32 -3.37
N GLY A 251 1.86 4.53 -2.86
CA GLY A 251 2.50 3.42 -3.56
C GLY A 251 3.87 3.78 -4.13
N VAL A 252 4.65 2.78 -4.50
CA VAL A 252 6.01 2.94 -5.08
C VAL A 252 6.03 2.37 -6.49
N LEU A 253 6.50 3.19 -7.43
CA LEU A 253 6.69 2.87 -8.85
C LEU A 253 8.15 2.54 -9.13
N MET A 254 8.39 1.50 -9.93
CA MET A 254 9.73 1.12 -10.37
C MET A 254 10.13 1.88 -11.65
N GLY A 255 11.43 2.11 -11.83
CA GLY A 255 11.98 2.75 -13.01
C GLY A 255 11.97 4.28 -13.00
N ILE A 256 11.34 4.92 -12.02
CA ILE A 256 11.31 6.37 -11.89
C ILE A 256 12.72 6.90 -11.60
N ASN A 257 13.18 7.83 -12.44
CA ASN A 257 14.54 8.40 -12.38
C ASN A 257 15.66 7.33 -12.28
N GLY A 258 15.46 6.20 -12.98
CA GLY A 258 16.40 5.07 -12.96
C GLY A 258 16.48 4.35 -11.62
N SER A 259 15.43 4.42 -10.80
CA SER A 259 15.36 3.79 -9.48
C SER A 259 13.91 3.41 -9.12
N ALA A 260 13.42 3.89 -8.00
CA ALA A 260 12.04 3.78 -7.55
C ALA A 260 11.58 5.13 -6.99
N GLY A 261 10.29 5.46 -7.17
CA GLY A 261 9.73 6.74 -6.72
C GLY A 261 8.31 6.57 -6.15
N HIS A 262 7.91 7.50 -5.30
CA HIS A 262 6.57 7.51 -4.72
C HIS A 262 5.55 8.04 -5.73
N SER A 263 4.50 7.26 -5.97
CA SER A 263 3.39 7.65 -6.84
C SER A 263 2.77 8.99 -6.41
N HIS A 264 2.56 9.91 -7.36
CA HIS A 264 1.90 11.20 -7.17
C HIS A 264 2.49 12.06 -6.03
N LYS A 265 3.80 11.96 -5.79
CA LYS A 265 4.49 12.77 -4.78
C LYS A 265 4.23 14.27 -5.00
N SER A 266 3.98 15.00 -3.92
CA SER A 266 3.67 16.43 -3.89
C SER A 266 2.36 16.85 -4.58
N TYR A 267 1.48 15.91 -4.94
CA TYR A 267 0.12 16.23 -5.36
C TYR A 267 -0.72 16.68 -4.17
N PRO A 268 -1.72 17.57 -4.38
CA PRO A 268 -2.63 17.97 -3.32
C PRO A 268 -3.36 16.77 -2.70
N ARG A 269 -3.61 16.78 -1.40
CA ARG A 269 -4.39 15.76 -0.68
C ARG A 269 -5.73 15.45 -1.35
N THR A 270 -6.37 16.48 -1.93
CA THR A 270 -7.67 16.38 -2.60
C THR A 270 -7.61 15.80 -4.02
N ALA A 271 -6.41 15.54 -4.55
CA ALA A 271 -6.25 14.96 -5.87
C ALA A 271 -6.83 13.54 -5.91
N VAL A 272 -7.49 13.21 -7.00
CA VAL A 272 -8.08 11.87 -7.23
C VAL A 272 -7.14 10.94 -8.01
N GLY A 273 -6.14 11.50 -8.67
CA GLY A 273 -5.23 10.77 -9.54
C GLY A 273 -5.87 10.35 -10.87
N ASP A 274 -5.03 9.86 -11.78
CA ASP A 274 -5.48 9.26 -13.02
C ASP A 274 -6.35 8.03 -12.73
N MET A 275 -7.52 7.95 -13.37
CA MET A 275 -8.46 6.85 -13.16
C MET A 275 -8.77 6.55 -11.67
N TYR A 276 -8.84 7.59 -10.83
CA TYR A 276 -9.13 7.47 -9.38
C TYR A 276 -8.07 6.75 -8.54
N ARG A 277 -6.83 6.62 -9.01
CA ARG A 277 -5.77 5.84 -8.33
C ARG A 277 -5.46 6.31 -6.91
N LEU A 278 -5.61 7.60 -6.63
CA LEU A 278 -5.31 8.17 -5.30
C LEU A 278 -6.42 7.96 -4.27
N VAL A 279 -7.59 7.53 -4.71
CA VAL A 279 -8.80 7.38 -3.86
C VAL A 279 -9.38 5.97 -3.89
N THR A 280 -8.72 5.05 -4.58
CA THR A 280 -9.06 3.62 -4.66
C THR A 280 -7.87 2.76 -4.23
N THR A 281 -8.15 1.56 -3.74
CA THR A 281 -7.10 0.59 -3.40
C THR A 281 -6.35 0.18 -4.66
N GLN A 282 -5.01 0.12 -4.57
CA GLN A 282 -4.13 -0.21 -5.68
C GLN A 282 -3.19 -1.35 -5.33
N ASN A 283 -2.73 -2.06 -6.36
CA ASN A 283 -1.57 -2.93 -6.25
C ASN A 283 -0.35 -2.19 -6.80
N TYR A 284 0.75 -2.29 -6.09
CA TYR A 284 2.05 -1.74 -6.49
C TYR A 284 3.15 -2.78 -6.30
N MET A 285 4.31 -2.57 -6.90
CA MET A 285 5.46 -3.42 -6.64
C MET A 285 6.03 -3.23 -5.23
N ALA A 286 5.82 -2.06 -4.62
CA ALA A 286 6.22 -1.79 -3.25
C ALA A 286 5.38 -0.71 -2.57
N VAL A 287 5.48 -0.66 -1.23
CA VAL A 287 4.96 0.39 -0.35
C VAL A 287 6.06 0.80 0.63
N THR A 288 5.95 2.00 1.22
CA THR A 288 7.01 2.56 2.06
C THR A 288 7.08 1.94 3.46
N GLY A 289 8.31 1.73 3.94
CA GLY A 289 8.61 1.29 5.30
C GLY A 289 8.27 2.29 6.42
N ALA A 290 7.95 3.53 6.06
CA ALA A 290 7.47 4.51 7.03
C ALA A 290 6.13 4.09 7.67
N CYS A 291 5.31 3.31 6.92
CA CYS A 291 4.09 2.67 7.40
C CYS A 291 3.83 1.42 6.54
N LEU A 292 4.30 0.27 6.99
CA LEU A 292 4.20 -0.99 6.27
C LEU A 292 3.70 -2.10 7.19
N MET A 293 2.53 -2.66 6.89
CA MET A 293 2.01 -3.84 7.58
C MET A 293 2.27 -5.10 6.77
N THR A 294 2.69 -6.17 7.46
CA THR A 294 2.93 -7.49 6.88
C THR A 294 2.66 -8.59 7.92
N LYS A 295 2.45 -9.84 7.49
CA LYS A 295 2.39 -10.97 8.42
C LYS A 295 3.76 -11.21 9.07
N ALA A 296 3.79 -11.42 10.38
CA ALA A 296 5.03 -11.77 11.11
C ALA A 296 5.69 -13.05 10.56
N SER A 297 4.88 -14.00 10.11
CA SER A 297 5.34 -15.24 9.48
C SER A 297 6.08 -14.96 8.15
N LEU A 298 5.57 -14.07 7.32
CA LEU A 298 6.24 -13.66 6.07
C LEU A 298 7.52 -12.88 6.38
N TYR A 299 7.46 -11.93 7.33
CA TYR A 299 8.66 -11.15 7.71
C TYR A 299 9.82 -12.08 8.11
N ARG A 300 9.54 -13.06 8.97
CA ARG A 300 10.54 -14.06 9.38
C ARG A 300 10.99 -14.97 8.23
N ALA A 301 10.05 -15.45 7.41
CA ALA A 301 10.35 -16.36 6.29
C ALA A 301 11.23 -15.72 5.21
N PHE A 302 11.10 -14.40 5.02
CA PHE A 302 11.90 -13.65 4.04
C PHE A 302 13.15 -13.00 4.65
N GLY A 303 13.45 -13.28 5.93
CA GLY A 303 14.65 -12.80 6.63
C GLY A 303 14.59 -11.32 7.02
N GLY A 304 13.38 -10.74 7.08
CA GLY A 304 13.19 -9.33 7.40
C GLY A 304 13.72 -8.37 6.34
N LEU A 305 14.13 -7.19 6.78
CA LEU A 305 14.81 -6.19 5.95
C LEU A 305 16.30 -6.57 5.78
N ASP A 306 16.87 -6.30 4.60
CA ASP A 306 18.29 -6.59 4.29
C ASP A 306 19.19 -5.50 4.91
N GLU A 307 19.67 -5.74 6.14
CA GLU A 307 20.46 -4.80 6.91
C GLU A 307 21.89 -4.60 6.39
N GLU A 308 22.39 -5.50 5.55
CA GLU A 308 23.72 -5.40 4.97
C GLU A 308 23.74 -4.52 3.73
N LYS A 309 22.78 -4.72 2.82
CA LYS A 309 22.74 -4.04 1.52
C LYS A 309 21.90 -2.77 1.55
N PHE A 310 20.87 -2.73 2.40
CA PHE A 310 19.86 -1.67 2.48
C PHE A 310 19.63 -1.24 3.93
N ALA A 311 20.65 -0.64 4.52
CA ALA A 311 20.59 -0.22 5.93
C ALA A 311 19.50 0.82 6.20
N VAL A 312 19.22 1.70 5.22
CA VAL A 312 18.28 2.81 5.36
C VAL A 312 17.41 3.00 4.11
N ALA A 313 18.01 3.17 2.92
CA ALA A 313 17.25 3.36 1.68
C ALA A 313 16.95 2.03 1.00
N TYR A 314 15.81 1.95 0.32
CA TYR A 314 15.37 0.79 -0.48
C TYR A 314 15.10 -0.52 0.28
N ASN A 315 15.20 -0.53 1.59
CA ASN A 315 14.97 -1.73 2.41
C ASN A 315 13.51 -2.23 2.31
N ASP A 316 12.57 -1.30 2.33
CA ASP A 316 11.14 -1.52 2.16
C ASP A 316 10.80 -1.99 0.73
N VAL A 317 11.40 -1.35 -0.28
CA VAL A 317 11.23 -1.73 -1.68
C VAL A 317 11.81 -3.13 -1.91
N ASP A 318 13.01 -3.42 -1.38
CA ASP A 318 13.62 -4.75 -1.44
C ASP A 318 12.73 -5.82 -0.81
N TYR A 319 12.19 -5.54 0.38
CA TYR A 319 11.30 -6.47 1.07
C TYR A 319 10.02 -6.73 0.26
N CYS A 320 9.37 -5.67 -0.21
CA CYS A 320 8.18 -5.79 -1.04
C CYS A 320 8.43 -6.55 -2.34
N LEU A 321 9.57 -6.31 -3.01
CA LEU A 321 9.93 -7.03 -4.23
C LEU A 321 10.19 -8.51 -3.98
N LYS A 322 10.79 -8.88 -2.84
CA LYS A 322 10.94 -10.30 -2.45
C LYS A 322 9.57 -10.99 -2.30
N LEU A 323 8.59 -10.31 -1.70
CA LEU A 323 7.22 -10.81 -1.58
C LEU A 323 6.54 -10.92 -2.95
N TRP A 324 6.63 -9.87 -3.76
CA TRP A 324 6.04 -9.83 -5.09
C TRP A 324 6.59 -10.92 -6.02
N GLN A 325 7.91 -11.20 -5.98
CA GLN A 325 8.55 -12.29 -6.74
C GLN A 325 8.03 -13.69 -6.35
N LYS A 326 7.36 -13.83 -5.22
CA LYS A 326 6.68 -15.05 -4.79
C LYS A 326 5.18 -15.06 -5.10
N GLY A 327 4.71 -14.08 -5.88
CA GLY A 327 3.32 -13.96 -6.29
C GLY A 327 2.40 -13.34 -5.24
N LEU A 328 2.97 -12.72 -4.19
CA LEU A 328 2.20 -11.99 -3.20
C LEU A 328 1.97 -10.54 -3.66
N LEU A 329 0.81 -10.00 -3.33
CA LEU A 329 0.42 -8.64 -3.66
C LEU A 329 0.95 -7.65 -2.61
N ASN A 330 1.45 -6.51 -3.07
CA ASN A 330 1.64 -5.35 -2.20
C ASN A 330 0.50 -4.37 -2.47
N VAL A 331 -0.20 -3.98 -1.42
CA VAL A 331 -1.45 -3.23 -1.47
C VAL A 331 -1.23 -1.83 -0.89
N TYR A 332 -1.64 -0.82 -1.63
CA TYR A 332 -1.83 0.53 -1.12
C TYR A 332 -3.32 0.74 -0.84
N THR A 333 -3.67 1.18 0.37
CA THR A 333 -5.03 1.60 0.69
C THR A 333 -5.09 3.10 0.98
N PRO A 334 -5.98 3.85 0.30
CA PRO A 334 -6.16 5.28 0.56
C PRO A 334 -6.99 5.57 1.82
N ARG A 335 -7.48 4.54 2.52
CA ARG A 335 -8.35 4.67 3.69
C ARG A 335 -7.58 4.69 5.01
N ALA A 336 -6.37 4.15 5.03
CA ALA A 336 -5.43 4.35 6.13
C ALA A 336 -4.61 5.61 5.83
N GLU A 337 -4.93 6.72 6.51
CA GLU A 337 -4.30 8.02 6.26
C GLU A 337 -3.47 8.47 7.47
N ALA A 338 -2.29 9.04 7.21
CA ALA A 338 -1.44 9.63 8.23
C ALA A 338 -0.60 10.79 7.68
N TYR A 339 -0.20 11.72 8.55
CA TYR A 339 0.93 12.61 8.26
C TYR A 339 2.24 11.92 8.57
N HIS A 340 3.27 12.22 7.79
CA HIS A 340 4.65 11.82 8.04
C HIS A 340 5.55 13.05 8.02
N TYR A 341 6.07 13.43 9.18
CA TYR A 341 6.87 14.65 9.40
C TYR A 341 8.34 14.49 9.02
N GLU A 342 8.62 13.74 7.97
CA GLU A 342 9.91 13.25 7.46
C GLU A 342 11.12 14.15 7.73
N SER A 343 12.29 13.52 7.95
CA SER A 343 13.62 14.13 8.01
C SER A 343 14.00 14.93 9.27
N LYS A 344 13.21 14.88 10.34
CA LYS A 344 13.55 15.58 11.58
C LYS A 344 14.73 14.93 12.32
N SER A 345 14.76 13.61 12.38
CA SER A 345 15.77 12.86 13.16
C SER A 345 16.99 12.47 12.36
N ARG A 346 16.86 12.23 11.05
CA ARG A 346 17.91 11.67 10.18
C ARG A 346 18.68 12.72 9.38
N GLY A 347 18.05 13.86 9.07
CA GLY A 347 18.55 14.82 8.09
C GLY A 347 18.42 14.31 6.65
N LEU A 348 18.78 15.18 5.69
CA LEU A 348 18.68 14.85 4.27
C LEU A 348 19.78 13.88 3.85
N ASP A 349 19.47 12.91 2.98
CA ASP A 349 20.45 11.96 2.39
C ASP A 349 21.49 12.66 1.48
N THR A 350 21.32 13.95 1.22
CA THR A 350 22.28 14.78 0.44
C THR A 350 23.50 15.26 1.24
N LEU A 351 23.54 15.06 2.57
CA LEU A 351 24.69 15.42 3.39
C LEU A 351 25.82 14.36 3.29
N SER A 352 27.08 14.78 3.34
CA SER A 352 28.28 14.08 2.89
C SER A 352 28.42 12.59 3.23
N GLU A 353 28.17 12.17 4.47
CA GLU A 353 28.26 10.74 4.86
C GLU A 353 26.99 9.95 4.47
N ASN A 354 25.83 10.56 4.61
CA ASN A 354 24.56 9.98 4.18
C ASN A 354 24.51 9.80 2.66
N ALA A 355 25.09 10.73 1.89
CA ALA A 355 25.14 10.64 0.43
C ALA A 355 25.95 9.41 -0.02
N LYS A 356 27.11 9.12 0.59
CA LYS A 356 27.91 7.95 0.24
C LYS A 356 27.18 6.63 0.54
N ARG A 357 26.49 6.56 1.67
CA ARG A 357 25.65 5.40 2.01
C ARG A 357 24.52 5.25 0.98
N TYR A 358 23.77 6.32 0.71
CA TYR A 358 22.67 6.32 -0.23
C TYR A 358 23.10 5.88 -1.64
N GLU A 359 24.20 6.40 -2.17
CA GLU A 359 24.71 6.01 -3.50
C GLU A 359 25.11 4.53 -3.54
N ARG A 360 25.69 3.99 -2.45
CA ARG A 360 26.00 2.56 -2.35
C ARG A 360 24.73 1.72 -2.32
N GLU A 361 23.73 2.10 -1.50
CA GLU A 361 22.45 1.38 -1.42
C GLU A 361 21.68 1.45 -2.74
N LYS A 362 21.72 2.60 -3.42
CA LYS A 362 21.16 2.77 -4.77
C LYS A 362 21.85 1.87 -5.80
N ALA A 363 23.17 1.78 -5.76
CA ALA A 363 23.92 0.88 -6.65
C ALA A 363 23.61 -0.60 -6.37
N ASN A 364 23.49 -1.00 -5.10
CA ASN A 364 23.06 -2.34 -4.71
C ASN A 364 21.64 -2.65 -5.22
N PHE A 365 20.73 -1.68 -5.09
CA PHE A 365 19.35 -1.79 -5.53
C PHE A 365 19.26 -1.97 -7.05
N TYR A 366 19.97 -1.13 -7.79
CA TYR A 366 20.02 -1.24 -9.26
C TYR A 366 20.60 -2.60 -9.69
N ALA A 367 21.72 -3.01 -9.10
CA ALA A 367 22.35 -4.30 -9.45
C ALA A 367 21.42 -5.51 -9.18
N LYS A 368 20.60 -5.44 -8.13
CA LYS A 368 19.68 -6.52 -7.76
C LYS A 368 18.38 -6.54 -8.58
N TYR A 369 17.88 -5.35 -8.96
CA TYR A 369 16.53 -5.19 -9.54
C TYR A 369 16.52 -4.49 -10.89
N GLN A 370 17.66 -4.44 -11.59
CA GLN A 370 17.81 -3.80 -12.90
C GLN A 370 16.69 -4.16 -13.89
N GLN A 371 16.28 -5.42 -13.94
CA GLN A 371 15.23 -5.88 -14.84
C GLN A 371 13.89 -5.16 -14.63
N TYR A 372 13.55 -4.74 -13.42
CA TYR A 372 12.31 -4.02 -13.13
C TYR A 372 12.47 -2.51 -13.29
N ILE A 373 13.70 -2.01 -13.09
CA ILE A 373 14.02 -0.60 -13.23
C ILE A 373 14.07 -0.19 -14.71
N ASP A 374 14.73 -1.01 -15.54
CA ASP A 374 15.00 -0.67 -16.95
C ASP A 374 13.86 -1.08 -17.88
N ASN A 375 13.10 -2.12 -17.53
CA ASN A 375 12.14 -2.66 -18.48
C ASN A 375 10.69 -2.26 -18.18
N TYR A 376 10.16 -2.66 -17.01
CA TYR A 376 8.72 -2.60 -16.86
C TYR A 376 8.23 -2.81 -15.42
N ASP A 377 7.48 -1.83 -14.92
CA ASP A 377 6.63 -2.00 -13.74
C ASP A 377 5.24 -2.43 -14.20
N PRO A 378 4.71 -3.59 -13.77
CA PRO A 378 3.39 -4.08 -14.22
C PRO A 378 2.23 -3.17 -13.83
N TYR A 379 2.40 -2.28 -12.86
CA TYR A 379 1.38 -1.32 -12.43
C TYR A 379 1.58 0.08 -12.99
N TYR A 380 2.62 0.28 -13.84
CA TYR A 380 2.93 1.54 -14.48
C TYR A 380 3.10 1.37 -16.00
N ASN A 381 2.15 1.88 -16.79
CA ASN A 381 2.14 1.67 -18.23
C ASN A 381 3.42 2.22 -18.88
N PRO A 382 4.08 1.49 -19.81
CA PRO A 382 5.33 1.93 -20.45
C PRO A 382 5.20 3.21 -21.29
N HIS A 383 4.00 3.67 -21.58
CA HIS A 383 3.76 4.96 -22.24
C HIS A 383 3.77 6.16 -21.28
N PHE A 384 3.74 5.91 -19.98
CA PHE A 384 3.93 6.98 -19.01
C PHE A 384 5.41 7.37 -18.91
N ASN A 385 5.68 8.64 -18.58
CA ASN A 385 7.05 9.10 -18.44
C ASN A 385 7.68 8.60 -17.14
N ASN A 386 9.00 8.36 -17.17
CA ASN A 386 9.76 7.87 -16.02
C ASN A 386 10.52 8.99 -15.29
N LEU A 387 10.28 10.27 -15.65
CA LEU A 387 10.93 11.42 -15.02
C LEU A 387 10.12 11.96 -13.83
N PHE A 388 8.80 11.75 -13.86
CA PHE A 388 7.88 12.24 -12.84
C PHE A 388 6.94 11.13 -12.41
N GLU A 389 6.59 11.11 -11.14
CA GLU A 389 5.70 10.12 -10.52
C GLU A 389 4.20 10.44 -10.71
N ASN A 390 3.80 10.93 -11.88
CA ASN A 390 2.50 11.58 -12.10
C ASN A 390 1.59 10.91 -13.12
N PHE A 391 1.95 9.74 -13.64
CA PHE A 391 1.21 9.05 -14.71
C PHE A 391 1.02 9.90 -15.99
N GLY A 392 1.85 10.89 -16.20
CA GLY A 392 1.86 11.68 -17.43
C GLY A 392 2.38 10.87 -18.62
N LEU A 393 1.83 11.09 -19.81
CA LEU A 393 2.31 10.46 -21.04
C LEU A 393 3.73 10.94 -21.40
N LYS A 394 4.49 10.07 -22.08
CA LYS A 394 5.80 10.39 -22.68
C LYS A 394 5.67 11.43 -23.78
#